data_bed1db79ddf3a20669324d151d33ebae
#
_entry.id   bed1db79ddf3a20669324d151d33ebae
#
_cell.length_a   1.000
_cell.length_b   1.000
_cell.length_c   1.000
_cell.angle_alpha   90.00
_cell.angle_beta   90.00
_cell.angle_gamma   90.00
#
_symmetry.space_group_name_H-M   'P 1'
#
loop_
_entity.id
_entity.type
_entity.pdbx_description
1 polymer ?
#
loop_
_entity_poly.entity_id
_entity_poly.type
_entity_poly.pdbx_seq_one_letter_code
_entity_poly.pdbx_strand_id
1 'polypeptide(L)'
;MTASSPERIVSDSGLPALLRHQPHAALRTPYAFPPGSGPVLDAETLREHLLPRWREGVEKQAKALVRRVRSTMEALSGDVLYSALDDPLSRRAALVAELFRTHTLVKNAGRLDVRALQRTLAGALSTEGPLHFEIAWGHVKRDLAGLKTPGPWADLAEALAIGRLTALTRAASRLSAGEARLTVLSGGTRFQDALLTRSEQLVAYDTQRQEVAEALGAAGAVTFRDFASVRAERDGDRTGRQETHRRKPAEIRDGEIRAHLHTVAFNVDWENVLALAADGAAPHGVTLSAPLADWLAGAPAERGPLLVRAAAACLVDPGAQPLWAEQFATVEDGEELLEEGIAFFAHVSWEATRRYIAVHEAGKEAAAAGPSAGAADPAPAGTAARPVRLTVHEKRDRPAMPALAVLGMRASELLPQHLAVLLPDSGGPEFGTVAELHARAPSARPVHLADGTGTQPLFGWLAGTSQPLCLVAPEADWQRALGAVLDPGRG
;
A
#
# COMPACT_ATOMS: atom_id res chain seq x y z
N MET A 1 -24.35 -0.76 29.40
CA MET A 1 -24.00 -0.18 28.09
C MET A 1 -24.81 -0.97 27.08
N THR A 2 -25.79 -0.36 26.43
CA THR A 2 -26.58 -1.03 25.38
C THR A 2 -25.65 -1.23 24.17
N ALA A 3 -25.35 -2.47 23.85
CA ALA A 3 -24.61 -2.81 22.64
C ALA A 3 -25.36 -2.20 21.45
N SER A 4 -24.68 -1.34 20.71
CA SER A 4 -25.23 -0.82 19.45
C SER A 4 -25.44 -2.02 18.53
N SER A 5 -26.65 -2.23 18.02
CA SER A 5 -26.90 -3.35 17.12
C SER A 5 -25.98 -3.29 15.90
N PRO A 6 -25.54 -4.43 15.35
CA PRO A 6 -24.68 -4.49 14.16
C PRO A 6 -25.21 -3.64 12.99
N GLU A 7 -26.52 -3.57 12.82
CA GLU A 7 -27.19 -2.77 11.79
C GLU A 7 -26.88 -1.26 11.87
N ARG A 8 -26.73 -0.71 13.10
CA ARG A 8 -26.36 0.70 13.28
C ARG A 8 -24.88 0.98 13.02
N ILE A 9 -24.00 -0.01 13.12
CA ILE A 9 -22.59 0.14 12.87
C ILE A 9 -22.32 0.33 11.37
N VAL A 10 -23.13 -0.32 10.54
CA VAL A 10 -22.91 -0.43 9.09
C VAL A 10 -23.47 0.78 8.31
N SER A 11 -24.55 1.40 8.76
CA SER A 11 -25.31 2.36 7.94
C SER A 11 -24.67 3.73 7.70
N ASP A 12 -23.69 4.18 8.53
CA ASP A 12 -23.21 5.56 8.51
C ASP A 12 -21.73 5.75 8.11
N SER A 13 -21.02 4.69 7.77
CA SER A 13 -19.59 4.79 7.45
C SER A 13 -19.35 4.97 5.97
N GLY A 14 -18.64 6.04 5.60
CA GLY A 14 -18.18 6.21 4.22
C GLY A 14 -17.29 5.04 3.79
N LEU A 15 -17.68 4.32 2.74
CA LEU A 15 -16.87 3.26 2.13
C LEU A 15 -15.50 3.80 1.72
N PRO A 16 -14.40 3.08 1.97
CA PRO A 16 -13.12 3.38 1.35
C PRO A 16 -13.29 3.51 -0.16
N ALA A 17 -12.55 4.42 -0.78
CA ALA A 17 -12.59 4.64 -2.22
C ALA A 17 -12.40 3.32 -3.01
N LEU A 18 -11.63 2.38 -2.46
CA LEU A 18 -11.40 1.03 -2.96
C LEU A 18 -12.67 0.19 -3.16
N LEU A 19 -13.72 0.45 -2.39
CA LEU A 19 -14.88 -0.43 -2.33
C LEU A 19 -16.17 0.22 -2.80
N ARG A 20 -16.15 1.53 -3.08
CA ARG A 20 -17.33 2.32 -3.49
C ARG A 20 -17.97 1.87 -4.80
N HIS A 21 -17.24 1.14 -5.63
CA HIS A 21 -17.66 0.77 -6.98
C HIS A 21 -17.65 -0.73 -7.24
N GLN A 22 -17.60 -1.56 -6.19
CA GLN A 22 -17.64 -2.99 -6.39
C GLN A 22 -19.06 -3.41 -6.85
N PRO A 23 -19.18 -4.06 -8.02
CA PRO A 23 -20.47 -4.61 -8.43
C PRO A 23 -20.93 -5.66 -7.42
N HIS A 24 -22.22 -5.66 -7.05
CA HIS A 24 -22.79 -6.66 -6.15
C HIS A 24 -22.45 -8.10 -6.57
N ALA A 25 -22.34 -8.37 -7.88
CA ALA A 25 -21.91 -9.66 -8.39
C ALA A 25 -20.52 -10.08 -7.93
N ALA A 26 -19.60 -9.12 -7.73
CA ALA A 26 -18.24 -9.40 -7.30
C ALA A 26 -18.15 -9.84 -5.83
N LEU A 27 -19.11 -9.45 -5.01
CA LEU A 27 -19.19 -9.85 -3.60
C LEU A 27 -19.76 -11.27 -3.42
N ARG A 28 -20.32 -11.85 -4.44
CA ARG A 28 -21.05 -13.13 -4.39
C ARG A 28 -20.21 -14.37 -4.69
N THR A 29 -19.10 -14.22 -5.42
CA THR A 29 -18.36 -15.37 -5.96
C THR A 29 -17.01 -15.55 -5.27
N PRO A 30 -16.65 -16.76 -4.82
CA PRO A 30 -15.30 -17.05 -4.34
C PRO A 30 -14.29 -16.90 -5.47
N TYR A 31 -13.30 -16.02 -5.30
CA TYR A 31 -12.15 -15.96 -6.19
C TYR A 31 -11.06 -16.84 -5.59
N ALA A 32 -11.04 -18.08 -6.03
CA ALA A 32 -9.89 -18.94 -5.85
C ALA A 32 -9.17 -19.01 -7.21
N PHE A 33 -7.87 -18.80 -7.19
CA PHE A 33 -7.01 -19.12 -8.32
C PHE A 33 -6.27 -20.42 -7.97
N PRO A 34 -6.84 -21.60 -8.26
CA PRO A 34 -6.21 -22.86 -7.94
C PRO A 34 -4.81 -22.91 -8.57
N PRO A 35 -3.81 -23.46 -7.89
CA PRO A 35 -2.50 -23.69 -8.46
C PRO A 35 -2.63 -24.40 -9.83
N GLY A 36 -1.94 -23.90 -10.85
CA GLY A 36 -2.00 -24.46 -12.21
C GLY A 36 -3.23 -24.07 -13.05
N SER A 37 -4.10 -23.19 -12.57
CA SER A 37 -5.30 -22.76 -13.34
C SER A 37 -5.01 -21.78 -14.48
N GLY A 38 -3.78 -21.34 -14.67
CA GLY A 38 -3.36 -20.36 -15.69
C GLY A 38 -1.96 -20.59 -16.22
N PRO A 39 -1.42 -19.62 -16.98
CA PRO A 39 -0.04 -19.69 -17.46
C PRO A 39 0.96 -19.77 -16.30
N VAL A 40 2.05 -20.49 -16.55
CA VAL A 40 3.14 -20.62 -15.59
C VAL A 40 4.37 -19.90 -16.15
N LEU A 41 4.93 -18.99 -15.38
CA LEU A 41 6.17 -18.30 -15.66
C LEU A 41 7.33 -19.05 -14.98
N ASP A 42 8.27 -19.52 -15.76
CA ASP A 42 9.45 -20.16 -15.21
C ASP A 42 10.50 -19.14 -14.73
N ALA A 43 11.32 -19.56 -13.78
CA ALA A 43 12.32 -18.71 -13.13
C ALA A 43 13.42 -18.26 -14.10
N GLU A 44 13.74 -19.05 -15.13
CA GLU A 44 14.77 -18.74 -16.13
C GLU A 44 14.29 -17.60 -17.03
N THR A 45 13.08 -17.71 -17.59
CA THR A 45 12.44 -16.63 -18.38
C THR A 45 12.38 -15.33 -17.60
N LEU A 46 12.00 -15.39 -16.32
CA LEU A 46 11.92 -14.21 -15.46
C LEU A 46 13.32 -13.57 -15.27
N ARG A 47 14.32 -14.37 -14.96
CA ARG A 47 15.67 -13.90 -14.63
C ARG A 47 16.43 -13.42 -15.85
N GLU A 48 16.40 -14.19 -16.94
CA GLU A 48 17.26 -13.95 -18.10
C GLU A 48 16.63 -13.02 -19.14
N HIS A 49 15.31 -12.98 -19.22
CA HIS A 49 14.64 -12.22 -20.26
C HIS A 49 13.84 -11.03 -19.73
N LEU A 50 13.08 -11.19 -18.65
CA LEU A 50 12.20 -10.13 -18.17
C LEU A 50 12.91 -9.14 -17.24
N LEU A 51 13.69 -9.63 -16.30
CA LEU A 51 14.37 -8.78 -15.32
C LEU A 51 15.40 -7.81 -15.94
N PRO A 52 16.25 -8.19 -16.91
CA PRO A 52 17.14 -7.24 -17.58
C PRO A 52 16.37 -6.14 -18.32
N ARG A 53 15.29 -6.50 -19.04
CA ARG A 53 14.43 -5.53 -19.73
C ARG A 53 13.79 -4.56 -18.75
N TRP A 54 13.36 -5.05 -17.61
CA TRP A 54 12.77 -4.22 -16.56
C TRP A 54 13.77 -3.20 -16.02
N ARG A 55 14.98 -3.65 -15.67
CA ARG A 55 16.07 -2.75 -15.23
C ARG A 55 16.36 -1.66 -16.27
N GLU A 56 16.41 -2.05 -17.54
CA GLU A 56 16.60 -1.13 -18.66
C GLU A 56 15.42 -0.15 -18.79
N GLY A 57 14.19 -0.62 -18.64
CA GLY A 57 12.96 0.19 -18.67
C GLY A 57 12.96 1.25 -17.57
N VAL A 58 13.31 0.88 -16.33
CA VAL A 58 13.47 1.81 -15.20
C VAL A 58 14.51 2.89 -15.51
N GLU A 59 15.62 2.51 -16.12
CA GLU A 59 16.68 3.43 -16.49
C GLU A 59 16.26 4.37 -17.64
N LYS A 60 15.57 3.86 -18.66
CA LYS A 60 14.98 4.68 -19.75
C LYS A 60 13.98 5.68 -19.19
N GLN A 61 13.13 5.27 -18.26
CA GLN A 61 12.16 6.14 -17.61
C GLN A 61 12.85 7.27 -16.82
N ALA A 62 13.88 6.95 -16.04
CA ALA A 62 14.65 7.96 -15.31
C ALA A 62 15.27 9.00 -16.26
N LYS A 63 15.88 8.55 -17.37
CA LYS A 63 16.44 9.45 -18.41
C LYS A 63 15.36 10.30 -19.08
N ALA A 64 14.19 9.73 -19.35
CA ALA A 64 13.08 10.47 -19.95
C ALA A 64 12.56 11.57 -19.02
N LEU A 65 12.46 11.31 -17.71
CA LEU A 65 12.10 12.30 -16.70
C LEU A 65 13.10 13.46 -16.69
N VAL A 66 14.40 13.17 -16.68
CA VAL A 66 15.45 14.21 -16.71
C VAL A 66 15.34 15.06 -17.96
N ARG A 67 15.16 14.46 -19.13
CA ARG A 67 14.98 15.21 -20.41
C ARG A 67 13.77 16.12 -20.34
N ARG A 68 12.63 15.62 -19.87
CA ARG A 68 11.40 16.41 -19.72
C ARG A 68 11.61 17.63 -18.84
N VAL A 69 12.23 17.43 -17.66
CA VAL A 69 12.49 18.54 -16.72
C VAL A 69 13.40 19.58 -17.38
N ARG A 70 14.49 19.17 -17.99
CA ARG A 70 15.43 20.10 -18.65
C ARG A 70 14.76 20.88 -19.77
N SER A 71 14.02 20.20 -20.64
CA SER A 71 13.28 20.87 -21.72
C SER A 71 12.24 21.87 -21.21
N THR A 72 11.55 21.53 -20.11
CA THR A 72 10.60 22.45 -19.48
C THR A 72 11.32 23.66 -18.90
N MET A 73 12.45 23.46 -18.23
CA MET A 73 13.26 24.56 -17.66
C MET A 73 13.86 25.47 -18.73
N GLU A 74 14.30 24.90 -19.86
CA GLU A 74 14.78 25.66 -21.01
C GLU A 74 13.67 26.52 -21.61
N ALA A 75 12.46 25.98 -21.75
CA ALA A 75 11.31 26.73 -22.22
C ALA A 75 10.88 27.87 -21.29
N LEU A 76 11.15 27.69 -19.98
CA LEU A 76 10.83 28.70 -18.94
C LEU A 76 12.03 29.65 -18.67
N SER A 77 13.19 29.45 -19.29
CA SER A 77 14.38 30.27 -19.05
C SER A 77 14.24 31.75 -19.44
N GLY A 78 13.20 32.09 -20.24
CA GLY A 78 12.79 33.48 -20.50
C GLY A 78 11.90 34.07 -19.40
N ASP A 79 11.45 33.30 -18.43
CA ASP A 79 10.63 33.77 -17.33
C ASP A 79 11.54 34.32 -16.19
N VAL A 80 11.21 35.51 -15.71
CA VAL A 80 11.95 36.23 -14.65
C VAL A 80 12.11 35.37 -13.37
N LEU A 81 11.25 34.40 -13.15
CA LEU A 81 11.31 33.47 -12.02
C LEU A 81 12.53 32.51 -12.07
N TYR A 82 13.05 32.22 -13.25
CA TYR A 82 14.16 31.28 -13.43
C TYR A 82 15.48 31.96 -13.84
N SER A 83 15.44 33.19 -14.33
CA SER A 83 16.63 33.97 -14.64
C SER A 83 17.43 34.40 -13.40
N ALA A 84 16.83 34.35 -12.21
CA ALA A 84 17.46 34.72 -10.95
C ALA A 84 18.17 33.54 -10.23
N LEU A 85 18.28 32.35 -10.86
CA LEU A 85 18.94 31.20 -10.24
C LEU A 85 20.44 31.12 -10.59
N ASP A 86 21.18 32.19 -10.27
CA ASP A 86 22.63 32.23 -10.49
C ASP A 86 23.38 31.29 -9.53
N ASP A 87 22.78 31.00 -8.36
CA ASP A 87 23.33 30.06 -7.40
C ASP A 87 23.13 28.60 -7.82
N PRO A 88 24.22 27.80 -7.95
CA PRO A 88 24.15 26.40 -8.36
C PRO A 88 23.27 25.53 -7.47
N LEU A 89 23.19 25.81 -6.16
CA LEU A 89 22.37 25.09 -5.21
C LEU A 89 20.87 25.33 -5.48
N SER A 90 20.49 26.59 -5.62
CA SER A 90 19.12 27.00 -5.96
C SER A 90 18.67 26.43 -7.29
N ARG A 91 19.57 26.39 -8.28
CA ARG A 91 19.30 25.78 -9.60
C ARG A 91 19.04 24.29 -9.50
N ARG A 92 19.85 23.54 -8.73
CA ARG A 92 19.63 22.10 -8.49
C ARG A 92 18.30 21.85 -7.76
N ALA A 93 18.00 22.63 -6.73
CA ALA A 93 16.72 22.55 -6.01
C ALA A 93 15.53 22.82 -6.94
N ALA A 94 15.63 23.80 -7.84
CA ALA A 94 14.60 24.11 -8.83
C ALA A 94 14.39 22.96 -9.81
N LEU A 95 15.44 22.33 -10.33
CA LEU A 95 15.34 21.18 -11.22
C LEU A 95 14.65 19.99 -10.55
N VAL A 96 14.97 19.70 -9.29
CA VAL A 96 14.31 18.61 -8.54
C VAL A 96 12.86 18.96 -8.21
N ALA A 97 12.55 20.22 -7.87
CA ALA A 97 11.16 20.64 -7.65
C ALA A 97 10.32 20.54 -8.93
N GLU A 98 10.91 20.89 -10.08
CA GLU A 98 10.28 20.77 -11.38
C GLU A 98 10.00 19.32 -11.77
N LEU A 99 10.85 18.36 -11.33
CA LEU A 99 10.58 16.95 -11.49
C LEU A 99 9.22 16.58 -10.88
N PHE A 100 8.92 17.04 -9.67
CA PHE A 100 7.63 16.79 -9.03
C PHE A 100 6.48 17.54 -9.67
N ARG A 101 6.72 18.74 -10.18
CA ARG A 101 5.67 19.51 -10.88
C ARG A 101 5.26 18.90 -12.23
N THR A 102 6.20 18.30 -12.96
CA THR A 102 5.99 17.75 -14.30
C THR A 102 5.78 16.25 -14.34
N HIS A 103 6.03 15.56 -13.22
CA HIS A 103 5.90 14.10 -13.17
C HIS A 103 4.42 13.67 -13.23
N THR A 104 4.11 12.80 -14.18
CA THR A 104 2.73 12.31 -14.43
C THR A 104 2.12 11.54 -13.27
N LEU A 105 2.93 11.10 -12.30
CA LEU A 105 2.47 10.40 -11.10
C LEU A 105 2.25 11.32 -9.88
N VAL A 106 2.44 12.64 -10.02
CA VAL A 106 2.20 13.60 -8.93
C VAL A 106 0.74 14.08 -8.99
N LYS A 107 -0.06 13.63 -8.03
CA LYS A 107 -1.50 13.91 -7.95
C LYS A 107 -1.82 15.40 -7.75
N ASN A 108 -1.03 16.05 -6.93
CA ASN A 108 -1.24 17.45 -6.54
C ASN A 108 -0.36 18.43 -7.32
N ALA A 109 0.16 18.06 -8.49
CA ALA A 109 1.09 18.89 -9.27
C ALA A 109 0.56 20.32 -9.52
N GLY A 110 -0.73 20.47 -9.85
CA GLY A 110 -1.36 21.77 -10.09
C GLY A 110 -1.59 22.63 -8.83
N ARG A 111 -1.43 22.05 -7.63
CA ARG A 111 -1.61 22.73 -6.33
C ARG A 111 -0.34 22.71 -5.48
N LEU A 112 0.75 22.15 -6.03
CA LEU A 112 2.02 22.04 -5.34
C LEU A 112 2.63 23.43 -5.15
N ASP A 113 2.93 23.82 -3.92
CA ASP A 113 3.75 25.02 -3.65
C ASP A 113 5.20 24.71 -4.00
N VAL A 114 5.51 24.93 -5.28
CA VAL A 114 6.84 24.67 -5.85
C VAL A 114 7.92 25.50 -5.17
N ARG A 115 7.60 26.75 -4.77
CA ARG A 115 8.58 27.61 -4.09
C ARG A 115 8.93 27.11 -2.68
N ALA A 116 7.93 26.67 -1.94
CA ALA A 116 8.18 26.08 -0.63
C ALA A 116 8.93 24.74 -0.75
N LEU A 117 8.60 23.93 -1.76
CA LEU A 117 9.34 22.69 -2.07
C LEU A 117 10.79 22.99 -2.46
N GLN A 118 11.05 24.03 -3.30
CA GLN A 118 12.40 24.46 -3.66
C GLN A 118 13.23 24.86 -2.43
N ARG A 119 12.64 25.63 -1.50
CA ARG A 119 13.34 25.99 -0.23
C ARG A 119 13.69 24.74 0.59
N THR A 120 12.76 23.79 0.71
CA THR A 120 13.00 22.51 1.41
C THR A 120 14.11 21.72 0.75
N LEU A 121 14.12 21.62 -0.58
CA LEU A 121 15.17 20.95 -1.35
C LEU A 121 16.51 21.66 -1.25
N ALA A 122 16.54 22.99 -1.31
CA ALA A 122 17.79 23.75 -1.14
C ALA A 122 18.38 23.50 0.25
N GLY A 123 17.57 23.52 1.31
CA GLY A 123 18.02 23.15 2.66
C GLY A 123 18.53 21.73 2.76
N ALA A 124 17.91 20.75 2.09
CA ALA A 124 18.38 19.38 2.06
C ALA A 124 19.69 19.22 1.26
N LEU A 125 19.84 19.95 0.16
CA LEU A 125 21.03 19.92 -0.70
C LEU A 125 22.22 20.73 -0.15
N SER A 126 22.00 21.62 0.81
CA SER A 126 23.07 22.39 1.46
C SER A 126 23.84 21.58 2.50
N THR A 127 23.33 20.41 2.88
CA THR A 127 24.01 19.51 3.81
C THR A 127 24.88 18.50 3.06
N GLU A 128 25.94 18.01 3.69
CA GLU A 128 26.73 16.92 3.13
C GLU A 128 25.92 15.63 3.13
N GLY A 129 25.98 14.88 2.03
CA GLY A 129 25.35 13.59 1.89
C GLY A 129 24.28 13.53 0.78
N PRO A 130 23.60 12.38 0.64
CA PRO A 130 22.59 12.18 -0.39
C PRO A 130 21.33 13.00 -0.11
N LEU A 131 20.66 13.44 -1.18
CA LEU A 131 19.31 13.99 -1.09
C LEU A 131 18.34 12.88 -0.66
N HIS A 132 17.82 12.99 0.54
CA HIS A 132 17.01 11.93 1.13
C HIS A 132 15.51 12.25 1.04
N PHE A 133 14.77 11.37 0.39
CA PHE A 133 13.30 11.37 0.37
C PHE A 133 12.74 10.34 1.33
N GLU A 134 11.53 10.61 1.83
CA GLU A 134 10.75 9.65 2.60
C GLU A 134 9.31 9.61 2.13
N ILE A 135 8.77 8.42 1.97
CA ILE A 135 7.36 8.19 1.67
C ILE A 135 6.79 7.14 2.62
N ALA A 136 5.64 7.44 3.23
CA ALA A 136 4.91 6.43 3.96
C ALA A 136 4.13 5.55 2.98
N TRP A 137 4.32 4.25 3.10
CA TRP A 137 3.61 3.22 2.37
C TRP A 137 2.76 2.41 3.37
N GLY A 138 1.81 1.65 2.85
CA GLY A 138 0.94 0.85 3.71
C GLY A 138 1.64 -0.23 4.51
N HIS A 139 0.84 -0.91 5.31
CA HIS A 139 1.28 -1.83 6.35
C HIS A 139 1.81 -3.14 5.76
N VAL A 140 0.91 -4.00 5.31
CA VAL A 140 1.18 -5.27 4.62
C VAL A 140 0.08 -5.54 3.60
N LYS A 141 0.31 -6.49 2.71
CA LYS A 141 -0.71 -6.98 1.80
C LYS A 141 -1.73 -7.81 2.57
N ARG A 142 -3.03 -7.57 2.31
CA ARG A 142 -4.14 -8.28 2.94
C ARG A 142 -5.01 -8.90 1.88
N ASP A 143 -5.11 -10.19 1.93
CA ASP A 143 -5.95 -10.95 1.00
C ASP A 143 -7.44 -10.65 1.19
N LEU A 144 -7.88 -10.48 2.43
CA LEU A 144 -9.29 -10.36 2.79
C LEU A 144 -10.16 -11.39 2.04
N ALA A 145 -9.79 -12.66 2.15
CA ALA A 145 -10.48 -13.79 1.52
C ALA A 145 -10.68 -13.62 -0.01
N GLY A 146 -9.68 -13.07 -0.70
CA GLY A 146 -9.67 -12.85 -2.15
C GLY A 146 -10.48 -11.65 -2.64
N LEU A 147 -11.07 -10.84 -1.75
CA LEU A 147 -11.78 -9.63 -2.17
C LEU A 147 -10.84 -8.52 -2.61
N LYS A 148 -9.75 -8.35 -1.87
CA LYS A 148 -8.84 -7.20 -1.99
C LYS A 148 -7.64 -7.54 -2.87
N THR A 149 -6.94 -8.60 -2.53
CA THR A 149 -5.78 -9.11 -3.27
C THR A 149 -5.90 -10.62 -3.43
N PRO A 150 -5.17 -11.24 -4.36
CA PRO A 150 -5.19 -12.70 -4.52
C PRO A 150 -4.31 -13.44 -3.50
N GLY A 151 -3.69 -12.76 -2.55
CA GLY A 151 -2.85 -13.35 -1.50
C GLY A 151 -2.04 -12.29 -0.75
N PRO A 152 -1.32 -12.67 0.34
CA PRO A 152 -0.69 -11.74 1.27
C PRO A 152 0.73 -11.29 0.86
N TRP A 153 1.31 -11.87 -0.18
CA TRP A 153 2.71 -11.68 -0.54
C TRP A 153 2.91 -10.59 -1.58
N ALA A 154 4.12 -10.04 -1.64
CA ALA A 154 4.50 -9.08 -2.66
C ALA A 154 4.43 -9.72 -4.06
N ASP A 155 3.83 -9.02 -5.02
CA ASP A 155 3.65 -9.46 -6.40
C ASP A 155 4.01 -8.36 -7.43
N LEU A 156 3.48 -8.44 -8.63
CA LEU A 156 3.77 -7.48 -9.70
C LEU A 156 3.37 -6.04 -9.33
N ALA A 157 2.38 -5.82 -8.48
CA ALA A 157 1.95 -4.48 -8.08
C ALA A 157 3.06 -3.76 -7.28
N GLU A 158 3.65 -4.46 -6.30
CA GLU A 158 4.79 -3.94 -5.54
C GLU A 158 5.97 -3.64 -6.46
N ALA A 159 6.29 -4.57 -7.33
CA ALA A 159 7.43 -4.43 -8.22
C ALA A 159 7.29 -3.25 -9.19
N LEU A 160 6.12 -3.03 -9.77
CA LEU A 160 5.84 -1.88 -10.63
C LEU A 160 5.98 -0.55 -9.87
N ALA A 161 5.47 -0.49 -8.64
CA ALA A 161 5.61 0.69 -7.80
C ALA A 161 7.09 0.95 -7.43
N ILE A 162 7.84 -0.09 -7.04
CA ILE A 162 9.27 0.00 -6.74
C ILE A 162 10.05 0.50 -7.96
N GLY A 163 9.77 -0.06 -9.15
CA GLY A 163 10.40 0.38 -10.39
C GLY A 163 10.18 1.87 -10.67
N ARG A 164 8.96 2.37 -10.50
CA ARG A 164 8.60 3.79 -10.68
C ARG A 164 9.27 4.70 -9.67
N LEU A 165 9.28 4.32 -8.40
CA LEU A 165 9.98 5.07 -7.34
C LEU A 165 11.49 5.09 -7.60
N THR A 166 12.06 4.00 -8.10
CA THR A 166 13.47 3.92 -8.50
C THR A 166 13.79 4.88 -9.64
N ALA A 167 12.95 4.92 -10.68
CA ALA A 167 13.11 5.84 -11.79
C ALA A 167 13.05 7.30 -11.34
N LEU A 168 12.10 7.65 -10.45
CA LEU A 168 11.97 8.97 -9.85
C LEU A 168 13.24 9.35 -9.07
N THR A 169 13.72 8.47 -8.20
CA THR A 169 14.90 8.71 -7.35
C THR A 169 16.16 8.87 -8.19
N ARG A 170 16.36 8.03 -9.22
CA ARG A 170 17.47 8.18 -10.17
C ARG A 170 17.40 9.47 -10.99
N ALA A 171 16.19 9.90 -11.36
CA ALA A 171 16.02 11.19 -12.02
C ALA A 171 16.41 12.34 -11.07
N ALA A 172 15.98 12.29 -9.81
CA ALA A 172 16.36 13.27 -8.80
C ALA A 172 17.88 13.32 -8.58
N SER A 173 18.56 12.14 -8.52
CA SER A 173 20.03 12.09 -8.44
C SER A 173 20.71 12.85 -9.58
N ARG A 174 20.25 12.64 -10.81
CA ARG A 174 20.84 13.31 -12.01
C ARG A 174 20.57 14.80 -12.06
N LEU A 175 19.41 15.23 -11.57
CA LEU A 175 19.01 16.64 -11.54
C LEU A 175 19.69 17.41 -10.40
N SER A 176 19.93 16.76 -9.27
CA SER A 176 20.65 17.33 -8.13
C SER A 176 22.18 17.34 -8.30
N ALA A 177 22.70 16.64 -9.34
CA ALA A 177 24.14 16.38 -9.53
C ALA A 177 24.79 15.72 -8.30
N GLY A 178 24.04 14.89 -7.58
CA GLY A 178 24.45 14.15 -6.41
C GLY A 178 23.63 12.90 -6.20
N GLU A 179 23.96 12.12 -5.19
CA GLU A 179 23.18 10.92 -4.86
C GLU A 179 21.82 11.34 -4.28
N ALA A 180 20.75 10.66 -4.70
CA ALA A 180 19.44 10.74 -4.07
C ALA A 180 19.02 9.34 -3.61
N ARG A 181 18.34 9.27 -2.46
CA ARG A 181 17.83 8.04 -1.85
C ARG A 181 16.39 8.24 -1.43
N LEU A 182 15.59 7.19 -1.51
CA LEU A 182 14.22 7.15 -1.05
C LEU A 182 14.06 6.05 -0.02
N THR A 183 13.62 6.42 1.18
CA THR A 183 13.16 5.45 2.17
C THR A 183 11.65 5.32 2.12
N VAL A 184 11.18 4.12 1.88
CA VAL A 184 9.78 3.74 2.00
C VAL A 184 9.55 3.29 3.44
N LEU A 185 8.70 4.04 4.15
CA LEU A 185 8.38 3.79 5.56
C LEU A 185 7.15 2.90 5.64
N SER A 186 7.30 1.65 6.07
CA SER A 186 6.18 0.78 6.38
C SER A 186 5.56 1.13 7.74
N GLY A 187 4.24 1.14 7.82
CA GLY A 187 3.52 1.34 9.07
C GLY A 187 3.55 0.14 10.02
N GLY A 188 4.30 -0.92 9.65
CA GLY A 188 4.35 -2.26 10.20
C GLY A 188 4.09 -2.38 11.69
N THR A 189 5.11 -2.25 12.50
CA THR A 189 5.01 -2.45 13.95
C THR A 189 4.12 -1.44 14.66
N ARG A 190 3.97 -0.24 14.10
CA ARG A 190 3.16 0.83 14.72
C ARG A 190 1.71 0.46 14.94
N PHE A 191 1.10 -0.27 14.01
CA PHE A 191 -0.31 -0.65 14.06
C PHE A 191 -0.51 -2.15 14.29
N GLN A 192 0.56 -2.87 14.57
CA GLN A 192 0.55 -4.32 14.72
C GLN A 192 -0.52 -4.80 15.71
N ASP A 193 -0.51 -4.26 16.92
CA ASP A 193 -1.48 -4.63 17.95
C ASP A 193 -2.92 -4.25 17.59
N ALA A 194 -3.11 -3.08 16.97
CA ALA A 194 -4.44 -2.63 16.57
C ALA A 194 -5.03 -3.49 15.45
N LEU A 195 -4.19 -3.94 14.53
CA LEU A 195 -4.59 -4.72 13.35
C LEU A 195 -4.40 -6.23 13.56
N LEU A 196 -3.92 -6.65 14.73
CA LEU A 196 -3.63 -8.06 15.08
C LEU A 196 -2.71 -8.74 14.06
N THR A 197 -1.75 -7.98 13.49
CA THR A 197 -0.85 -8.46 12.45
C THR A 197 0.25 -9.32 13.05
N ARG A 198 0.50 -10.49 12.46
CA ARG A 198 1.62 -11.36 12.84
C ARG A 198 2.95 -10.72 12.52
N SER A 199 3.90 -10.75 13.48
CA SER A 199 5.24 -10.15 13.32
C SER A 199 6.00 -10.75 12.15
N GLU A 200 5.93 -12.06 11.98
CA GLU A 200 6.58 -12.78 10.88
C GLU A 200 6.08 -12.34 9.51
N GLN A 201 4.80 -12.01 9.38
CA GLN A 201 4.24 -11.50 8.14
C GLN A 201 4.75 -10.10 7.81
N LEU A 202 4.91 -9.23 8.81
CA LEU A 202 5.51 -7.91 8.64
C LEU A 202 6.93 -8.00 8.12
N VAL A 203 7.75 -8.82 8.79
CA VAL A 203 9.16 -9.02 8.43
C VAL A 203 9.28 -9.65 7.04
N ALA A 204 8.50 -10.69 6.76
CA ALA A 204 8.52 -11.36 5.46
C ALA A 204 8.15 -10.41 4.32
N TYR A 205 7.10 -9.62 4.48
CA TYR A 205 6.66 -8.70 3.44
C TYR A 205 7.68 -7.56 3.19
N ASP A 206 8.31 -7.02 4.23
CA ASP A 206 9.38 -6.03 4.08
C ASP A 206 10.61 -6.62 3.40
N THR A 207 11.00 -7.85 3.76
CA THR A 207 12.09 -8.59 3.11
C THR A 207 11.82 -8.80 1.63
N GLN A 208 10.63 -9.27 1.27
CA GLN A 208 10.23 -9.48 -0.12
C GLN A 208 10.30 -8.20 -0.96
N ARG A 209 9.83 -7.08 -0.43
CA ARG A 209 9.94 -5.79 -1.13
C ARG A 209 11.38 -5.36 -1.31
N GLN A 210 12.23 -5.59 -0.31
CA GLN A 210 13.65 -5.30 -0.40
C GLN A 210 14.33 -6.18 -1.45
N GLU A 211 14.03 -7.49 -1.50
CA GLU A 211 14.53 -8.41 -2.53
C GLU A 211 14.09 -8.01 -3.93
N VAL A 212 12.84 -7.57 -4.10
CA VAL A 212 12.35 -7.01 -5.37
C VAL A 212 13.14 -5.76 -5.76
N ALA A 213 13.40 -4.86 -4.82
CA ALA A 213 14.20 -3.66 -5.08
C ALA A 213 15.64 -4.00 -5.52
N GLU A 214 16.27 -4.96 -4.86
CA GLU A 214 17.60 -5.45 -5.22
C GLU A 214 17.62 -6.08 -6.62
N ALA A 215 16.66 -6.95 -6.90
CA ALA A 215 16.52 -7.59 -8.20
C ALA A 215 16.30 -6.57 -9.33
N LEU A 216 15.57 -5.49 -9.08
CA LEU A 216 15.39 -4.38 -10.03
C LEU A 216 16.63 -3.46 -10.13
N GLY A 217 17.69 -3.73 -9.37
CA GLY A 217 18.86 -2.86 -9.28
C GLY A 217 18.57 -1.52 -8.62
N ALA A 218 17.55 -1.49 -7.77
CA ALA A 218 17.15 -0.32 -7.00
C ALA A 218 17.91 -0.18 -5.67
N ALA A 219 18.75 -1.16 -5.32
CA ALA A 219 19.56 -1.13 -4.11
C ALA A 219 20.34 0.20 -4.02
N GLY A 220 20.29 0.84 -2.86
CA GLY A 220 20.86 2.16 -2.64
C GLY A 220 19.98 3.34 -3.11
N ALA A 221 19.08 3.16 -4.08
CA ALA A 221 18.13 4.19 -4.48
C ALA A 221 16.82 4.13 -3.69
N VAL A 222 16.30 2.92 -3.45
CA VAL A 222 15.05 2.69 -2.69
C VAL A 222 15.32 1.66 -1.61
N THR A 223 14.94 1.99 -0.38
CA THR A 223 15.06 1.10 0.79
C THR A 223 13.74 1.05 1.55
N PHE A 224 13.47 -0.09 2.18
CA PHE A 224 12.28 -0.27 3.02
C PHE A 224 12.69 -0.29 4.48
N ARG A 225 11.98 0.46 5.31
CA ARG A 225 12.25 0.53 6.74
C ARG A 225 10.95 0.64 7.52
N ASP A 226 10.92 0.05 8.70
CA ASP A 226 9.82 0.24 9.63
C ASP A 226 9.78 1.68 10.16
N PHE A 227 8.58 2.26 10.18
CA PHE A 227 8.37 3.64 10.59
C PHE A 227 8.73 3.89 12.06
N ALA A 228 8.45 2.93 12.94
CA ALA A 228 8.75 3.08 14.38
C ALA A 228 10.26 3.04 14.61
N SER A 229 10.98 2.14 13.92
CA SER A 229 12.45 2.04 14.02
C SER A 229 13.14 3.31 13.55
N VAL A 230 12.74 3.86 12.38
CA VAL A 230 13.31 5.11 11.88
C VAL A 230 13.03 6.28 12.81
N ARG A 231 11.86 6.29 13.44
CA ARG A 231 11.52 7.31 14.42
C ARG A 231 12.32 7.20 15.70
N ALA A 232 12.48 5.97 16.22
CA ALA A 232 13.30 5.74 17.42
C ALA A 232 14.73 6.22 17.22
N GLU A 233 15.32 5.97 16.06
CA GLU A 233 16.68 6.45 15.73
C GLU A 233 16.80 7.97 15.70
N ARG A 234 15.78 8.69 15.20
CA ARG A 234 15.82 10.15 15.03
C ARG A 234 15.45 10.92 16.26
N ASP A 235 14.48 10.42 16.96
CA ASP A 235 13.78 11.18 18.00
C ASP A 235 14.26 10.79 19.41
N GLY A 236 15.13 9.78 19.56
CA GLY A 236 15.62 9.28 20.84
C GLY A 236 14.45 9.04 21.80
N ASP A 237 14.43 9.75 22.91
CA ASP A 237 13.42 9.64 23.99
C ASP A 237 11.98 10.09 23.62
N ARG A 238 11.69 10.41 22.34
CA ARG A 238 10.32 10.74 21.91
C ARG A 238 9.37 9.54 21.83
N THR A 239 9.87 8.32 21.90
CA THR A 239 9.02 7.12 22.08
C THR A 239 8.21 7.23 23.38
N GLY A 240 8.80 7.69 24.47
CA GLY A 240 8.09 7.98 25.72
C GLY A 240 7.02 9.06 25.57
N ARG A 241 7.23 10.07 24.69
CA ARG A 241 6.20 11.10 24.44
C ARG A 241 5.03 10.61 23.60
N GLN A 242 5.23 9.64 22.71
CA GLN A 242 4.10 9.02 21.99
C GLN A 242 3.19 8.23 22.89
N GLU A 243 3.73 7.52 23.88
CA GLU A 243 2.93 6.86 24.91
C GLU A 243 2.17 7.85 25.79
N THR A 244 2.79 9.00 26.11
CA THR A 244 2.16 10.06 26.92
C THR A 244 0.98 10.72 26.20
N HIS A 245 1.02 10.83 24.87
CA HIS A 245 -0.07 11.41 24.06
C HIS A 245 -1.06 10.35 23.53
N ARG A 246 -0.86 9.08 23.84
CA ARG A 246 -1.75 8.01 23.42
C ARG A 246 -3.08 8.12 24.16
N ARG A 247 -4.14 8.50 23.45
CA ARG A 247 -5.49 8.45 23.99
C ARG A 247 -5.83 7.02 24.43
N LYS A 248 -6.48 6.87 25.58
CA LYS A 248 -6.99 5.55 25.96
C LYS A 248 -8.05 5.13 24.94
N PRO A 249 -8.09 3.87 24.51
CA PRO A 249 -9.12 3.42 23.56
C PRO A 249 -10.55 3.78 24.00
N ALA A 250 -10.83 3.72 25.30
CA ALA A 250 -12.13 4.07 25.86
C ALA A 250 -12.52 5.55 25.68
N GLU A 251 -11.59 6.44 25.38
CA GLU A 251 -11.84 7.87 25.18
C GLU A 251 -12.17 8.21 23.71
N ILE A 252 -12.06 7.24 22.79
CA ILE A 252 -12.40 7.41 21.38
C ILE A 252 -13.91 7.36 21.20
N ARG A 253 -14.47 8.39 20.58
CA ARG A 253 -15.91 8.52 20.38
C ARG A 253 -16.40 7.66 19.21
N ASP A 254 -17.61 7.18 19.28
CA ASP A 254 -18.24 6.34 18.24
C ASP A 254 -18.21 6.97 16.85
N GLY A 255 -18.40 8.30 16.72
CA GLY A 255 -18.33 9.00 15.46
C GLY A 255 -16.93 8.95 14.81
N GLU A 256 -15.88 8.97 15.62
CA GLU A 256 -14.49 8.83 15.16
C GLU A 256 -14.25 7.40 14.66
N ILE A 257 -14.78 6.40 15.39
CA ILE A 257 -14.67 5.00 14.99
C ILE A 257 -15.37 4.78 13.65
N ARG A 258 -16.62 5.25 13.50
CA ARG A 258 -17.38 5.12 12.24
C ARG A 258 -16.64 5.70 11.04
N ALA A 259 -15.96 6.83 11.19
CA ALA A 259 -15.21 7.49 10.13
C ALA A 259 -14.03 6.65 9.61
N HIS A 260 -13.51 5.72 10.40
CA HIS A 260 -12.33 4.91 10.06
C HIS A 260 -12.61 3.42 9.96
N LEU A 261 -13.81 2.96 10.35
CA LEU A 261 -14.17 1.56 10.54
C LEU A 261 -13.81 0.69 9.33
N HIS A 262 -14.27 1.07 8.14
CA HIS A 262 -14.03 0.28 6.93
C HIS A 262 -12.54 0.21 6.59
N THR A 263 -11.82 1.33 6.67
CA THR A 263 -10.39 1.34 6.39
C THR A 263 -9.63 0.40 7.31
N VAL A 264 -10.01 0.37 8.60
CA VAL A 264 -9.33 -0.48 9.58
C VAL A 264 -9.76 -1.93 9.44
N ALA A 265 -11.06 -2.23 9.33
CA ALA A 265 -11.60 -3.57 9.14
C ALA A 265 -10.91 -4.32 7.99
N PHE A 266 -10.67 -3.63 6.87
CA PHE A 266 -10.01 -4.19 5.70
C PHE A 266 -8.49 -4.32 5.81
N ASN A 267 -7.89 -3.91 6.92
CA ASN A 267 -6.47 -4.07 7.21
C ASN A 267 -6.21 -4.98 8.43
N VAL A 268 -7.23 -5.46 9.12
CA VAL A 268 -7.10 -6.46 10.19
C VAL A 268 -6.59 -7.79 9.62
N ASP A 269 -5.74 -8.48 10.36
CA ASP A 269 -5.28 -9.83 10.04
C ASP A 269 -6.34 -10.86 10.45
N TRP A 270 -7.34 -11.03 9.60
CA TRP A 270 -8.49 -11.92 9.89
C TRP A 270 -8.10 -13.37 10.03
N GLU A 271 -7.08 -13.82 9.33
CA GLU A 271 -6.53 -15.17 9.50
C GLU A 271 -6.00 -15.36 10.92
N ASN A 272 -5.22 -14.39 11.41
CA ASN A 272 -4.73 -14.41 12.78
C ASN A 272 -5.84 -14.22 13.81
N VAL A 273 -6.83 -13.37 13.54
CA VAL A 273 -8.00 -13.19 14.40
C VAL A 273 -8.74 -14.52 14.59
N LEU A 274 -9.00 -15.23 13.51
CA LEU A 274 -9.71 -16.52 13.58
C LEU A 274 -8.84 -17.60 14.24
N ALA A 275 -7.53 -17.62 14.00
CA ALA A 275 -6.62 -18.54 14.67
C ALA A 275 -6.60 -18.30 16.19
N LEU A 276 -6.45 -17.05 16.62
CA LEU A 276 -6.51 -16.68 18.05
C LEU A 276 -7.85 -17.05 18.68
N ALA A 277 -8.94 -16.80 17.99
CA ALA A 277 -10.28 -17.11 18.50
C ALA A 277 -10.52 -18.63 18.57
N ALA A 278 -10.02 -19.42 17.62
CA ALA A 278 -10.08 -20.88 17.64
C ALA A 278 -9.26 -21.48 18.79
N ASP A 279 -8.16 -20.83 19.18
CA ASP A 279 -7.34 -21.18 20.34
C ASP A 279 -7.97 -20.72 21.69
N GLY A 280 -9.19 -20.20 21.67
CA GLY A 280 -9.92 -19.72 22.84
C GLY A 280 -9.49 -18.35 23.35
N ALA A 281 -8.65 -17.62 22.59
CA ALA A 281 -8.33 -16.24 22.91
C ALA A 281 -9.51 -15.31 22.51
N ALA A 282 -9.54 -14.13 23.11
CA ALA A 282 -10.52 -13.09 22.80
C ALA A 282 -9.82 -11.93 22.08
N PRO A 283 -9.68 -11.95 20.74
CA PRO A 283 -9.04 -10.87 20.00
C PRO A 283 -9.75 -9.55 20.28
N HIS A 284 -9.00 -8.58 20.81
CA HIS A 284 -9.52 -7.31 21.32
C HIS A 284 -10.62 -7.40 22.37
N GLY A 285 -10.74 -8.54 23.08
CA GLY A 285 -11.78 -8.78 24.07
C GLY A 285 -13.11 -9.28 23.48
N VAL A 286 -13.12 -9.66 22.20
CA VAL A 286 -14.29 -10.24 21.52
C VAL A 286 -14.12 -11.75 21.42
N THR A 287 -15.08 -12.50 21.92
CA THR A 287 -15.10 -13.97 21.87
C THR A 287 -15.99 -14.48 20.76
N LEU A 288 -15.63 -15.60 20.17
CA LEU A 288 -16.53 -16.38 19.30
C LEU A 288 -17.64 -17.01 20.18
N SER A 289 -18.83 -17.13 19.62
CA SER A 289 -19.85 -18.01 20.19
C SER A 289 -19.42 -19.47 20.05
N ALA A 290 -19.90 -20.34 20.94
CA ALA A 290 -19.56 -21.76 20.87
C ALA A 290 -20.02 -22.42 19.54
N PRO A 291 -21.23 -22.17 19.00
CA PRO A 291 -21.65 -22.73 17.71
C PRO A 291 -20.75 -22.29 16.58
N LEU A 292 -20.36 -21.01 16.52
CA LEU A 292 -19.48 -20.49 15.48
C LEU A 292 -18.06 -21.05 15.58
N ALA A 293 -17.53 -21.22 16.80
CA ALA A 293 -16.23 -21.82 17.02
C ALA A 293 -16.19 -23.29 16.59
N ASP A 294 -17.21 -24.07 16.95
CA ASP A 294 -17.35 -25.49 16.58
C ASP A 294 -17.49 -25.64 15.06
N TRP A 295 -18.29 -24.79 14.44
CA TRP A 295 -18.43 -24.79 12.98
C TRP A 295 -17.10 -24.50 12.28
N LEU A 296 -16.37 -23.46 12.70
CA LEU A 296 -15.06 -23.12 12.12
C LEU A 296 -14.04 -24.25 12.30
N ALA A 297 -14.02 -24.91 13.46
CA ALA A 297 -13.09 -26.00 13.76
C ALA A 297 -13.28 -27.22 12.83
N GLY A 298 -14.48 -27.42 12.26
CA GLY A 298 -14.77 -28.55 11.36
C GLY A 298 -14.05 -28.50 10.01
N ALA A 299 -13.75 -27.32 9.47
CA ALA A 299 -12.98 -27.12 8.24
C ALA A 299 -12.39 -25.69 8.18
N PRO A 300 -11.39 -25.38 9.02
CA PRO A 300 -10.94 -24.01 9.22
C PRO A 300 -10.36 -23.37 7.95
N ALA A 301 -9.69 -24.14 7.10
CA ALA A 301 -9.11 -23.65 5.86
C ALA A 301 -10.14 -23.18 4.81
N GLU A 302 -11.35 -23.72 4.87
CA GLU A 302 -12.43 -23.39 3.93
C GLU A 302 -13.44 -22.43 4.56
N ARG A 303 -13.85 -22.70 5.78
CA ARG A 303 -14.91 -21.96 6.49
C ARG A 303 -14.45 -20.60 6.97
N GLY A 304 -13.21 -20.45 7.40
CA GLY A 304 -12.66 -19.18 7.83
C GLY A 304 -12.67 -18.12 6.72
N PRO A 305 -12.08 -18.39 5.54
CA PRO A 305 -12.13 -17.47 4.41
C PRO A 305 -13.55 -17.18 3.93
N LEU A 306 -14.44 -18.17 3.95
CA LEU A 306 -15.85 -17.98 3.59
C LEU A 306 -16.55 -16.99 4.54
N LEU A 307 -16.39 -17.19 5.84
CA LEU A 307 -16.96 -16.31 6.87
C LEU A 307 -16.44 -14.87 6.77
N VAL A 308 -15.11 -14.71 6.69
CA VAL A 308 -14.48 -13.39 6.57
C VAL A 308 -15.02 -12.65 5.35
N ARG A 309 -15.20 -13.36 4.25
CA ARG A 309 -15.69 -12.79 3.01
C ARG A 309 -17.14 -12.39 3.09
N ALA A 310 -18.00 -13.25 3.63
CA ALA A 310 -19.41 -12.95 3.83
C ALA A 310 -19.60 -11.75 4.76
N ALA A 311 -18.89 -11.75 5.90
CA ALA A 311 -18.94 -10.65 6.85
C ALA A 311 -18.40 -9.34 6.26
N ALA A 312 -17.29 -9.39 5.53
CA ALA A 312 -16.73 -8.22 4.85
C ALA A 312 -17.69 -7.66 3.79
N ALA A 313 -18.33 -8.53 3.01
CA ALA A 313 -19.32 -8.13 2.01
C ALA A 313 -20.53 -7.45 2.65
N CYS A 314 -21.06 -8.02 3.73
CA CYS A 314 -22.18 -7.44 4.47
C CYS A 314 -21.81 -6.13 5.17
N LEU A 315 -20.57 -5.96 5.62
CA LEU A 315 -20.07 -4.69 6.18
C LEU A 315 -20.02 -3.58 5.11
N VAL A 316 -19.69 -3.95 3.87
CA VAL A 316 -19.66 -3.02 2.72
C VAL A 316 -21.06 -2.69 2.23
N ASP A 317 -21.90 -3.70 2.14
CA ASP A 317 -23.26 -3.62 1.63
C ASP A 317 -24.21 -4.54 2.41
N PRO A 318 -25.01 -3.98 3.31
CA PRO A 318 -26.01 -4.76 4.06
C PRO A 318 -26.97 -5.54 3.17
N GLY A 319 -27.22 -5.07 1.95
CA GLY A 319 -28.02 -5.76 0.95
C GLY A 319 -27.39 -7.06 0.44
N ALA A 320 -26.13 -7.33 0.76
CA ALA A 320 -25.46 -8.59 0.42
C ALA A 320 -25.86 -9.75 1.35
N GLN A 321 -26.38 -9.47 2.55
CA GLN A 321 -26.71 -10.51 3.53
C GLN A 321 -27.65 -11.61 2.98
N PRO A 322 -28.78 -11.31 2.30
CA PRO A 322 -29.65 -12.35 1.76
C PRO A 322 -28.94 -13.28 0.78
N LEU A 323 -27.98 -12.78 0.03
CA LEU A 323 -27.22 -13.54 -0.97
C LEU A 323 -26.22 -14.49 -0.32
N TRP A 324 -25.63 -14.07 0.79
CA TRP A 324 -24.75 -14.90 1.58
C TRP A 324 -25.53 -15.93 2.40
N ALA A 325 -26.75 -15.60 2.88
CA ALA A 325 -27.65 -16.52 3.54
C ALA A 325 -27.99 -17.71 2.64
N GLU A 326 -28.18 -17.51 1.32
CA GLU A 326 -28.37 -18.62 0.36
C GLU A 326 -27.16 -19.57 0.32
N GLN A 327 -25.93 -19.06 0.45
CA GLN A 327 -24.73 -19.90 0.48
C GLN A 327 -24.58 -20.65 1.81
N PHE A 328 -25.05 -20.08 2.89
CA PHE A 328 -25.05 -20.71 4.21
C PHE A 328 -26.26 -21.65 4.42
N ALA A 329 -27.28 -21.57 3.57
CA ALA A 329 -28.49 -22.41 3.69
C ALA A 329 -28.22 -23.91 3.56
N THR A 330 -27.07 -24.31 3.02
CA THR A 330 -26.62 -25.70 2.97
C THR A 330 -25.95 -26.20 4.25
N VAL A 331 -25.71 -25.29 5.19
CA VAL A 331 -25.10 -25.56 6.49
C VAL A 331 -26.22 -25.63 7.54
N GLU A 332 -26.17 -26.60 8.44
CA GLU A 332 -27.06 -26.65 9.60
C GLU A 332 -26.88 -25.36 10.42
N ASP A 333 -27.97 -24.70 10.79
CA ASP A 333 -28.00 -23.39 11.47
C ASP A 333 -27.23 -22.28 10.71
N GLY A 334 -27.09 -22.39 9.39
CA GLY A 334 -26.23 -21.53 8.57
C GLY A 334 -26.59 -20.06 8.63
N GLU A 335 -27.88 -19.69 8.73
CA GLU A 335 -28.32 -18.30 8.84
C GLU A 335 -27.87 -17.70 10.18
N GLU A 336 -28.02 -18.43 11.27
CA GLU A 336 -27.57 -18.01 12.61
C GLU A 336 -26.05 -17.88 12.68
N LEU A 337 -25.31 -18.83 12.11
CA LEU A 337 -23.85 -18.78 12.02
C LEU A 337 -23.35 -17.58 11.20
N LEU A 338 -24.05 -17.23 10.11
CA LEU A 338 -23.73 -16.04 9.32
C LEU A 338 -23.95 -14.76 10.12
N GLU A 339 -25.09 -14.64 10.84
CA GLU A 339 -25.38 -13.47 11.67
C GLU A 339 -24.36 -13.32 12.79
N GLU A 340 -24.03 -14.40 13.50
CA GLU A 340 -22.99 -14.41 14.52
C GLU A 340 -21.60 -14.03 13.95
N GLY A 341 -21.27 -14.53 12.78
CA GLY A 341 -20.04 -14.20 12.08
C GLY A 341 -19.94 -12.72 11.70
N ILE A 342 -21.04 -12.15 11.17
CA ILE A 342 -21.11 -10.71 10.86
C ILE A 342 -20.97 -9.88 12.14
N ALA A 343 -21.63 -10.30 13.24
CA ALA A 343 -21.53 -9.61 14.51
C ALA A 343 -20.11 -9.66 15.10
N PHE A 344 -19.47 -10.83 15.07
CA PHE A 344 -18.06 -11.00 15.48
C PHE A 344 -17.13 -10.11 14.67
N PHE A 345 -17.24 -10.14 13.34
CA PHE A 345 -16.45 -9.30 12.44
C PHE A 345 -16.64 -7.80 12.74
N ALA A 346 -17.88 -7.37 12.92
CA ALA A 346 -18.19 -5.98 13.23
C ALA A 346 -17.60 -5.54 14.58
N HIS A 347 -17.71 -6.36 15.64
CA HIS A 347 -17.16 -6.05 16.95
C HIS A 347 -15.65 -6.00 16.98
N VAL A 348 -14.95 -6.98 16.37
CA VAL A 348 -13.49 -6.96 16.26
C VAL A 348 -13.04 -5.74 15.46
N SER A 349 -13.71 -5.42 14.35
CA SER A 349 -13.40 -4.23 13.54
C SER A 349 -13.56 -2.94 14.34
N TRP A 350 -14.60 -2.86 15.17
CA TRP A 350 -14.86 -1.71 16.04
C TRP A 350 -13.74 -1.49 17.04
N GLU A 351 -13.35 -2.54 17.76
CA GLU A 351 -12.28 -2.47 18.76
C GLU A 351 -10.90 -2.25 18.12
N ALA A 352 -10.64 -2.87 16.98
CA ALA A 352 -9.43 -2.62 16.18
C ALA A 352 -9.35 -1.15 15.76
N THR A 353 -10.47 -0.57 15.30
CA THR A 353 -10.54 0.83 14.88
C THR A 353 -10.29 1.77 16.04
N ARG A 354 -10.87 1.48 17.20
CA ARG A 354 -10.67 2.26 18.43
C ARG A 354 -9.18 2.32 18.79
N ARG A 355 -8.49 1.18 18.76
CA ARG A 355 -7.04 1.07 19.03
C ARG A 355 -6.21 1.76 17.97
N TYR A 356 -6.59 1.60 16.70
CA TYR A 356 -5.92 2.25 15.58
C TYR A 356 -5.94 3.78 15.70
N ILE A 357 -7.11 4.37 16.01
CA ILE A 357 -7.26 5.83 16.21
C ILE A 357 -6.38 6.30 17.36
N ALA A 358 -6.38 5.58 18.49
CA ALA A 358 -5.56 5.92 19.65
C ALA A 358 -4.05 6.04 19.28
N VAL A 359 -3.55 5.12 18.48
CA VAL A 359 -2.16 5.13 17.99
C VAL A 359 -1.92 6.21 16.93
N HIS A 360 -2.90 6.40 16.02
CA HIS A 360 -2.79 7.36 14.92
C HIS A 360 -2.77 8.81 15.42
N GLU A 361 -3.62 9.15 16.37
CA GLU A 361 -3.72 10.48 16.98
C GLU A 361 -2.46 10.81 17.78
N ALA A 362 -1.98 9.89 18.61
CA ALA A 362 -0.70 10.06 19.33
C ALA A 362 0.46 10.45 18.42
N GLY A 363 0.47 9.90 17.20
CA GLY A 363 1.47 10.26 16.20
C GLY A 363 1.30 11.67 15.61
N LYS A 364 0.06 12.18 15.52
CA LYS A 364 -0.20 13.55 15.06
C LYS A 364 0.19 14.56 16.14
N GLU A 365 -0.21 14.33 17.38
CA GLU A 365 0.08 15.22 18.51
C GLU A 365 1.59 15.29 18.79
N ALA A 366 2.28 14.15 18.78
CA ALA A 366 3.74 14.12 18.91
C ALA A 366 4.45 14.85 17.75
N ALA A 367 3.84 14.89 16.55
CA ALA A 367 4.38 15.65 15.43
C ALA A 367 4.08 17.15 15.53
N ALA A 368 2.96 17.53 16.17
CA ALA A 368 2.57 18.92 16.41
C ALA A 368 3.34 19.54 17.59
N ALA A 369 3.66 18.75 18.61
CA ALA A 369 4.47 19.17 19.78
C ALA A 369 5.98 19.28 19.49
N GLY A 370 6.43 18.94 18.27
CA GLY A 370 7.79 19.20 17.79
C GLY A 370 8.08 20.70 17.72
N PRO A 371 9.34 21.14 17.65
CA PRO A 371 9.68 22.55 17.52
C PRO A 371 8.86 23.17 16.40
N SER A 372 8.15 24.25 16.73
CA SER A 372 7.19 24.92 15.84
C SER A 372 7.83 25.16 14.47
N ALA A 373 7.14 24.76 13.42
CA ALA A 373 7.56 24.92 12.03
C ALA A 373 7.70 26.39 11.58
N GLY A 374 7.73 27.34 12.53
CA GLY A 374 7.83 28.78 12.30
C GLY A 374 9.20 29.41 12.56
N ALA A 375 10.11 28.70 13.22
CA ALA A 375 11.47 29.20 13.40
C ALA A 375 12.41 28.36 12.52
N ALA A 376 12.86 28.95 11.42
CA ALA A 376 14.02 28.48 10.67
C ALA A 376 15.29 28.76 11.51
N ASP A 377 15.43 28.10 12.65
CA ASP A 377 16.71 28.01 13.28
C ASP A 377 17.61 27.13 12.40
N PRO A 378 18.77 27.62 11.98
CA PRO A 378 19.75 26.84 11.27
C PRO A 378 20.06 25.61 12.13
N ALA A 379 19.87 24.41 11.55
CA ALA A 379 20.19 23.16 12.22
C ALA A 379 21.65 23.26 12.71
N PRO A 380 21.96 22.87 13.95
CA PRO A 380 23.34 22.90 14.45
C PRO A 380 24.23 22.11 13.50
N ALA A 381 25.41 22.66 13.20
CA ALA A 381 26.38 22.03 12.30
C ALA A 381 26.67 20.61 12.76
N GLY A 382 26.45 19.61 11.86
CA GLY A 382 26.63 18.19 12.15
C GLY A 382 25.33 17.38 12.30
N THR A 383 24.12 17.98 12.24
CA THR A 383 22.87 17.23 12.21
C THR A 383 22.59 16.70 10.79
N ALA A 384 22.29 15.40 10.68
CA ALA A 384 21.90 14.78 9.42
C ALA A 384 20.75 15.56 8.75
N ALA A 385 20.83 15.74 7.42
CA ALA A 385 19.83 16.45 6.64
C ALA A 385 18.41 15.90 6.91
N ARG A 386 17.45 16.79 7.13
CA ARG A 386 16.04 16.36 7.25
C ARG A 386 15.55 15.84 5.91
N PRO A 387 14.93 14.65 5.87
CA PRO A 387 14.44 14.10 4.61
C PRO A 387 13.30 14.95 4.03
N VAL A 388 13.27 15.05 2.71
CA VAL A 388 12.16 15.63 1.96
C VAL A 388 11.01 14.64 1.96
N ARG A 389 9.89 15.02 2.56
CA ARG A 389 8.72 14.13 2.71
C ARG A 389 7.87 14.12 1.45
N LEU A 390 7.55 12.92 1.01
CA LEU A 390 6.55 12.61 -0.01
C LEU A 390 5.35 11.94 0.66
N THR A 391 4.24 11.85 -0.03
CA THR A 391 3.02 11.19 0.46
C THR A 391 2.33 10.41 -0.65
N VAL A 392 1.53 9.42 -0.29
CA VAL A 392 0.60 8.73 -1.20
C VAL A 392 -0.82 9.29 -1.10
N HIS A 393 -1.12 10.05 -0.04
CA HIS A 393 -2.41 10.72 0.16
C HIS A 393 -2.21 12.23 0.10
N GLU A 394 -2.98 12.90 -0.72
CA GLU A 394 -2.92 14.35 -0.84
C GLU A 394 -3.23 15.03 0.51
N LYS A 395 -2.34 15.94 0.93
CA LYS A 395 -2.46 16.71 2.17
C LYS A 395 -2.70 18.18 1.84
N ARG A 396 -3.93 18.65 2.04
CA ARG A 396 -4.31 20.04 1.76
C ARG A 396 -3.61 21.05 2.68
N ASP A 397 -3.30 20.65 3.89
CA ASP A 397 -2.57 21.40 4.92
C ASP A 397 -1.05 21.47 4.67
N ARG A 398 -0.55 20.73 3.68
CA ARG A 398 0.88 20.62 3.34
C ARG A 398 1.14 20.78 1.85
N PRO A 399 0.90 21.97 1.29
CA PRO A 399 0.96 22.20 -0.15
C PRO A 399 2.36 22.00 -0.76
N ALA A 400 3.42 22.05 0.04
CA ALA A 400 4.79 21.78 -0.41
C ALA A 400 5.16 20.29 -0.47
N MET A 401 4.24 19.38 -0.07
CA MET A 401 4.50 17.95 -0.05
C MET A 401 3.96 17.28 -1.32
N PRO A 402 4.84 16.71 -2.19
CA PRO A 402 4.39 15.99 -3.37
C PRO A 402 3.58 14.72 -2.99
N ALA A 403 2.43 14.54 -3.61
CA ALA A 403 1.57 13.37 -3.44
C ALA A 403 1.68 12.46 -4.67
N LEU A 404 2.14 11.22 -4.48
CA LEU A 404 2.45 10.28 -5.55
C LEU A 404 1.35 9.23 -5.78
N ALA A 405 1.01 9.01 -7.03
CA ALA A 405 0.23 7.86 -7.50
C ALA A 405 1.18 6.75 -7.95
N VAL A 406 1.73 5.99 -7.00
CA VAL A 406 2.83 5.02 -7.25
C VAL A 406 2.51 3.95 -8.29
N LEU A 407 1.23 3.66 -8.53
CA LEU A 407 0.76 2.73 -9.56
C LEU A 407 0.20 3.44 -10.83
N GLY A 408 0.23 4.76 -10.87
CA GLY A 408 -0.29 5.58 -11.98
C GLY A 408 -1.57 6.32 -11.62
N MET A 409 -1.90 7.37 -12.40
CA MET A 409 -3.01 8.27 -12.10
C MET A 409 -4.39 7.59 -12.11
N ARG A 410 -4.59 6.55 -12.92
CA ARG A 410 -5.84 5.76 -12.95
C ARG A 410 -6.05 4.99 -11.64
N ALA A 411 -4.97 4.67 -10.93
CA ALA A 411 -4.98 3.98 -9.65
C ALA A 411 -4.53 4.90 -8.49
N SER A 412 -4.81 6.20 -8.58
CA SER A 412 -4.23 7.22 -7.70
C SER A 412 -4.59 7.05 -6.22
N GLU A 413 -5.74 6.47 -5.92
CA GLU A 413 -6.20 6.21 -4.54
C GLU A 413 -5.68 4.89 -3.98
N LEU A 414 -4.97 4.10 -4.80
CA LEU A 414 -4.63 2.72 -4.51
C LEU A 414 -3.14 2.57 -4.23
N LEU A 415 -2.83 1.68 -3.29
CA LEU A 415 -1.48 1.30 -2.93
C LEU A 415 -1.23 -0.17 -3.31
N PRO A 416 0.01 -0.57 -3.61
CA PRO A 416 0.31 -1.93 -4.07
C PRO A 416 -0.22 -3.03 -3.16
N GLN A 417 -0.16 -2.82 -1.84
CA GLN A 417 -0.63 -3.81 -0.87
C GLN A 417 -2.16 -4.03 -0.88
N HIS A 418 -2.90 -3.31 -1.71
CA HIS A 418 -4.35 -3.45 -1.84
C HIS A 418 -4.79 -4.08 -3.16
N LEU A 419 -3.87 -4.35 -4.08
CA LEU A 419 -4.20 -4.53 -5.48
C LEU A 419 -3.63 -5.79 -6.09
N ALA A 420 -4.35 -6.28 -7.10
CA ALA A 420 -3.84 -7.13 -8.15
C ALA A 420 -3.55 -6.32 -9.43
N VAL A 421 -2.81 -6.90 -10.34
CA VAL A 421 -2.52 -6.36 -11.66
C VAL A 421 -3.18 -7.24 -12.71
N LEU A 422 -3.94 -6.64 -13.61
CA LEU A 422 -4.45 -7.28 -14.82
C LEU A 422 -3.67 -6.78 -16.04
N LEU A 423 -3.14 -7.70 -16.83
CA LEU A 423 -2.53 -7.45 -18.12
C LEU A 423 -3.61 -7.63 -19.20
N PRO A 424 -4.11 -6.53 -19.81
CA PRO A 424 -5.14 -6.60 -20.84
C PRO A 424 -4.54 -7.04 -22.19
N ASP A 425 -5.40 -7.36 -23.15
CA ASP A 425 -4.99 -7.70 -24.53
C ASP A 425 -4.28 -6.54 -25.24
N SER A 426 -4.64 -5.33 -24.88
CA SER A 426 -4.06 -4.08 -25.41
C SER A 426 -4.04 -2.98 -24.35
N GLY A 427 -3.07 -2.08 -24.45
CA GLY A 427 -2.91 -0.98 -23.51
C GLY A 427 -1.94 -1.29 -22.38
N GLY A 428 -1.98 -0.45 -21.33
CA GLY A 428 -1.13 -0.61 -20.15
C GLY A 428 -1.80 -1.48 -19.07
N PRO A 429 -1.06 -1.80 -17.99
CA PRO A 429 -1.58 -2.62 -16.92
C PRO A 429 -2.77 -1.94 -16.23
N GLU A 430 -3.77 -2.74 -15.88
CA GLU A 430 -4.88 -2.32 -15.05
C GLU A 430 -4.65 -2.73 -13.61
N PHE A 431 -5.11 -1.87 -12.69
CA PHE A 431 -4.98 -2.08 -11.27
C PHE A 431 -6.36 -2.08 -10.63
N GLY A 432 -6.58 -2.96 -9.69
CA GLY A 432 -7.84 -3.03 -8.95
C GLY A 432 -7.79 -4.10 -7.87
N THR A 433 -8.82 -4.14 -7.03
CA THR A 433 -9.07 -5.31 -6.20
C THR A 433 -9.38 -6.51 -7.10
N VAL A 434 -9.17 -7.73 -6.60
CA VAL A 434 -9.52 -8.94 -7.37
C VAL A 434 -10.99 -8.89 -7.79
N ALA A 435 -11.86 -8.47 -6.89
CA ALA A 435 -13.29 -8.36 -7.17
C ALA A 435 -13.60 -7.40 -8.33
N GLU A 436 -12.94 -6.23 -8.38
CA GLU A 436 -13.09 -5.27 -9.48
C GLU A 436 -12.54 -5.78 -10.80
N LEU A 437 -11.35 -6.40 -10.76
CA LEU A 437 -10.71 -6.93 -11.96
C LEU A 437 -11.53 -8.10 -12.54
N HIS A 438 -12.03 -8.99 -11.69
CA HIS A 438 -12.88 -10.09 -12.14
C HIS A 438 -14.22 -9.61 -12.72
N ALA A 439 -14.83 -8.59 -12.13
CA ALA A 439 -16.06 -8.03 -12.68
C ALA A 439 -15.86 -7.44 -14.10
N ARG A 440 -14.66 -6.88 -14.36
CA ARG A 440 -14.30 -6.34 -15.69
C ARG A 440 -13.83 -7.42 -16.67
N ALA A 441 -13.14 -8.42 -16.18
CA ALA A 441 -12.59 -9.53 -16.97
C ALA A 441 -12.86 -10.87 -16.27
N PRO A 442 -14.11 -11.39 -16.33
CA PRO A 442 -14.49 -12.62 -15.61
C PRO A 442 -13.69 -13.86 -16.02
N SER A 443 -13.16 -13.86 -17.23
CA SER A 443 -12.35 -14.95 -17.78
C SER A 443 -10.85 -14.70 -17.70
N ALA A 444 -10.39 -13.67 -16.94
CA ALA A 444 -8.98 -13.44 -16.71
C ALA A 444 -8.34 -14.67 -16.04
N ARG A 445 -7.13 -14.99 -16.46
CA ARG A 445 -6.36 -16.14 -15.97
C ARG A 445 -5.24 -15.67 -15.06
N PRO A 446 -4.95 -16.38 -13.96
CA PRO A 446 -3.80 -16.10 -13.10
C PRO A 446 -2.49 -16.53 -13.79
N VAL A 447 -1.42 -15.74 -13.62
CA VAL A 447 -0.05 -16.12 -14.01
C VAL A 447 0.66 -16.56 -12.74
N HIS A 448 0.98 -17.85 -12.63
CA HIS A 448 1.70 -18.42 -11.50
C HIS A 448 3.20 -18.51 -11.78
N LEU A 449 4.00 -18.62 -10.73
CA LEU A 449 5.41 -18.95 -10.85
C LEU A 449 5.60 -20.46 -10.68
N ALA A 450 6.46 -21.04 -11.51
CA ALA A 450 6.88 -22.41 -11.36
C ALA A 450 7.67 -22.60 -10.06
N ASP A 451 7.56 -23.79 -9.46
CA ASP A 451 8.42 -24.18 -8.36
C ASP A 451 9.88 -24.19 -8.84
N GLY A 452 10.69 -23.33 -8.21
CA GLY A 452 12.10 -23.20 -8.60
C GLY A 452 12.97 -24.29 -7.98
N THR A 453 13.70 -25.01 -8.82
CA THR A 453 14.85 -25.81 -8.36
C THR A 453 16.11 -24.96 -8.53
N GLY A 454 16.69 -24.47 -7.42
CA GLY A 454 17.92 -23.68 -7.46
C GLY A 454 17.86 -22.35 -6.72
N THR A 455 18.82 -21.46 -6.99
CA THR A 455 18.87 -20.10 -6.40
C THR A 455 17.53 -19.38 -6.53
N GLN A 456 17.00 -18.88 -5.43
CA GLN A 456 15.65 -18.29 -5.35
C GLN A 456 15.40 -17.32 -6.52
N PRO A 457 14.38 -17.57 -7.33
CA PRO A 457 13.96 -16.63 -8.38
C PRO A 457 13.34 -15.39 -7.76
N LEU A 458 13.34 -14.27 -8.46
CA LEU A 458 12.50 -13.12 -8.12
C LEU A 458 11.07 -13.61 -7.89
N PHE A 459 10.46 -13.21 -6.78
CA PHE A 459 9.15 -13.72 -6.35
C PHE A 459 9.11 -15.23 -6.00
N GLY A 460 10.24 -15.85 -5.66
CA GLY A 460 10.27 -17.28 -5.29
C GLY A 460 9.32 -17.66 -4.17
N TRP A 461 8.92 -16.69 -3.32
CA TRP A 461 7.90 -16.88 -2.29
C TRP A 461 6.48 -17.12 -2.84
N LEU A 462 6.20 -16.82 -4.13
CA LEU A 462 4.92 -17.13 -4.78
C LEU A 462 4.89 -18.55 -5.36
N ALA A 463 6.04 -19.17 -5.58
CA ALA A 463 6.11 -20.50 -6.14
C ALA A 463 5.41 -21.52 -5.23
N GLY A 464 4.61 -22.42 -5.80
CA GLY A 464 3.85 -23.42 -5.07
C GLY A 464 2.66 -22.88 -4.24
N THR A 465 2.41 -21.56 -4.28
CA THR A 465 1.26 -20.95 -3.61
C THR A 465 0.07 -20.76 -4.58
N SER A 466 -1.12 -20.50 -4.03
CA SER A 466 -2.29 -20.11 -4.84
C SER A 466 -2.25 -18.66 -5.29
N GLN A 467 -1.33 -17.84 -4.76
CA GLN A 467 -1.22 -16.44 -5.14
C GLN A 467 -0.52 -16.29 -6.49
N PRO A 468 -1.18 -15.69 -7.51
CA PRO A 468 -0.54 -15.39 -8.78
C PRO A 468 0.37 -14.17 -8.69
N LEU A 469 1.32 -14.09 -9.62
CA LEU A 469 2.12 -12.88 -9.85
C LEU A 469 1.24 -11.73 -10.39
N CYS A 470 0.33 -12.05 -11.30
CA CYS A 470 -0.64 -11.12 -11.90
C CYS A 470 -1.78 -11.92 -12.56
N LEU A 471 -2.78 -11.19 -13.05
CA LEU A 471 -3.84 -11.71 -13.90
C LEU A 471 -3.57 -11.32 -15.36
N VAL A 472 -4.09 -12.11 -16.30
CA VAL A 472 -3.98 -11.83 -17.73
C VAL A 472 -5.31 -12.05 -18.41
N ALA A 473 -5.68 -11.18 -19.36
CA ALA A 473 -6.86 -11.34 -20.17
C ALA A 473 -6.75 -12.59 -21.05
N PRO A 474 -7.87 -13.27 -21.41
CA PRO A 474 -7.84 -14.58 -22.07
C PRO A 474 -7.10 -14.61 -23.40
N GLU A 475 -7.26 -13.55 -24.19
CA GLU A 475 -6.69 -13.42 -25.55
C GLU A 475 -5.27 -12.80 -25.52
N ALA A 476 -4.79 -12.35 -24.35
CA ALA A 476 -3.50 -11.71 -24.26
C ALA A 476 -2.37 -12.72 -24.43
N ASP A 477 -1.41 -12.37 -25.28
CA ASP A 477 -0.06 -12.90 -25.22
C ASP A 477 0.59 -12.40 -23.94
N TRP A 478 0.46 -13.18 -22.86
CA TRP A 478 0.83 -12.77 -21.53
C TRP A 478 2.32 -12.45 -21.39
N GLN A 479 3.21 -13.13 -22.13
CA GLN A 479 4.65 -12.86 -22.11
C GLN A 479 4.95 -11.51 -22.75
N ARG A 480 4.31 -11.21 -23.86
CA ARG A 480 4.41 -9.91 -24.52
C ARG A 480 3.81 -8.80 -23.66
N ALA A 481 2.64 -9.03 -23.09
CA ALA A 481 1.98 -8.06 -22.22
C ALA A 481 2.81 -7.76 -20.97
N LEU A 482 3.36 -8.78 -20.31
CA LEU A 482 4.25 -8.63 -19.17
C LEU A 482 5.54 -7.89 -19.60
N GLY A 483 6.15 -8.26 -20.69
CA GLY A 483 7.33 -7.58 -21.25
C GLY A 483 7.08 -6.10 -21.57
N ALA A 484 5.90 -5.76 -22.09
CA ALA A 484 5.51 -4.37 -22.38
C ALA A 484 5.33 -3.53 -21.10
N VAL A 485 4.76 -4.12 -20.04
CA VAL A 485 4.58 -3.46 -18.73
C VAL A 485 5.92 -3.20 -18.04
N LEU A 486 6.87 -4.09 -18.23
CA LEU A 486 8.21 -3.99 -17.67
C LEU A 486 9.14 -3.06 -18.46
N ASP A 487 8.78 -2.69 -19.71
CA ASP A 487 9.48 -1.67 -20.53
C ASP A 487 8.58 -0.44 -20.76
N PRO A 488 8.37 0.41 -19.75
CA PRO A 488 7.46 1.57 -19.82
C PRO A 488 7.91 2.65 -20.84
N GLY A 489 9.01 2.46 -21.54
CA GLY A 489 9.48 3.35 -22.61
C GLY A 489 8.74 3.21 -23.95
N ARG A 490 7.78 2.29 -24.06
CA ARG A 490 6.98 2.03 -25.26
C ARG A 490 5.51 2.46 -25.18
N GLY A 491 5.08 3.03 -24.03
CA GLY A 491 3.70 3.49 -23.82
C GLY A 491 3.56 5.00 -23.86
#